data_8d6de5ef86a12e995666ef438c01960d
#
_entry.id   8d6de5ef86a12e995666ef438c01960d
#
_cell.length_a   1.000
_cell.length_b   1.000
_cell.length_c   1.000
_cell.angle_alpha   90.00
_cell.angle_beta   90.00
_cell.angle_gamma   90.00
#
_symmetry.space_group_name_H-M   'P 1'
#
loop_
_entity.id
_entity.type
_entity.pdbx_description
1 polymer ?
#
loop_
_entity_poly.entity_id
_entity_poly.type
_entity_poly.pdbx_seq_one_letter_code
_entity_poly.pdbx_strand_id
1 'polypeptide(L)'
;LVNETKISTPQANKSKSIILWLTALTIITGSIAIQSCGSNANDENNAIDEKELKIAKENEALVKTACANCHAFVPADKLDKTTWEAVIKVMASKMGIYEHNGETYFNEKSDPNVDPSIYPSSPTISHEDLDKIFHYYQTLAPDALPNQSRKDPIAKDKGLFQLNQQNSMFPAVGDMPMTTFVSIVPGKNQIVIGSFGEKGNLSTFNTDGSLQWSQDFPSAPTWVDFSNPNQWLVTCIGSVQPTNAKIGSIHNFNPQSKTTTTVANEVARPVMSFRLPNSKNILINAFGHLKGQTYTFNPNTKSTEQVLRDIPGAICSRIADWDGDGKKDILTLFAQNKESIVFFKNTGTGFQETATLLERMPVYGSNSFDLADMNQDGKLDIVYTCGDNADYSVILKDYHGVYVYLNQGNNKTKEAFFYPIHGCFKALARDFDLDGDQDIITVSFFADFISQHEEAAVYLENSKMNFKPSSLPGYDLGRWLTMDAGDADGDGDQDLVFGNLSMGPESFITQDQVKKFATGPACVYYKNTTR
;
A
#
# COMPACT_ATOMS: atom_id res chain seq x y z
N LEU A 1 2.91 -67.29 -13.43
CA LEU A 1 2.80 -66.93 -11.99
C LEU A 1 3.64 -65.69 -11.80
N VAL A 2 3.03 -64.52 -11.95
CA VAL A 2 3.63 -63.20 -11.73
C VAL A 2 2.77 -62.52 -10.65
N ASN A 3 3.39 -62.21 -9.50
CA ASN A 3 2.78 -61.44 -8.41
C ASN A 3 2.76 -59.97 -8.80
N GLU A 4 1.58 -59.37 -8.88
CA GLU A 4 1.37 -57.91 -8.89
C GLU A 4 1.51 -57.32 -7.48
N THR A 5 2.53 -56.56 -7.23
CA THR A 5 2.66 -55.68 -6.06
C THR A 5 2.04 -54.34 -6.37
N LYS A 6 0.89 -54.05 -5.79
CA LYS A 6 0.26 -52.72 -5.79
C LYS A 6 1.12 -51.76 -4.95
N ILE A 7 1.66 -50.73 -5.61
CA ILE A 7 2.27 -49.58 -4.96
C ILE A 7 1.15 -48.60 -4.69
N SER A 8 0.83 -48.39 -3.40
CA SER A 8 -0.07 -47.32 -2.94
C SER A 8 0.67 -45.99 -2.96
N THR A 9 0.19 -45.05 -3.74
CA THR A 9 0.61 -43.63 -3.70
C THR A 9 0.08 -42.97 -2.43
N PRO A 10 0.88 -42.18 -1.71
CA PRO A 10 0.36 -41.38 -0.61
C PRO A 10 -0.42 -40.19 -1.15
N GLN A 11 -1.68 -40.07 -0.80
CA GLN A 11 -2.45 -38.84 -0.98
C GLN A 11 -1.81 -37.75 -0.12
N ALA A 12 -1.29 -36.74 -0.76
CA ALA A 12 -0.77 -35.54 -0.12
C ALA A 12 -1.92 -34.70 0.45
N ASN A 13 -1.97 -34.60 1.75
CA ASN A 13 -2.87 -33.74 2.51
C ASN A 13 -2.35 -32.28 2.43
N LYS A 14 -2.62 -31.59 1.30
CA LYS A 14 -2.07 -30.27 0.99
C LYS A 14 -2.94 -29.08 1.43
N SER A 15 -4.09 -29.33 2.06
CA SER A 15 -5.00 -28.22 2.45
C SER A 15 -4.82 -27.66 3.85
N LYS A 16 -3.89 -28.19 4.67
CA LYS A 16 -3.70 -27.75 6.07
C LYS A 16 -2.56 -26.75 6.30
N SER A 17 -1.70 -26.51 5.34
CA SER A 17 -0.54 -25.63 5.54
C SER A 17 -0.84 -24.14 5.30
N ILE A 18 -1.90 -23.80 4.59
CA ILE A 18 -2.29 -22.40 4.32
C ILE A 18 -3.10 -21.81 5.48
N ILE A 19 -3.78 -22.66 6.27
CA ILE A 19 -4.66 -22.22 7.38
C ILE A 19 -3.88 -21.94 8.67
N LEU A 20 -2.65 -22.47 8.82
CA LEU A 20 -1.92 -22.35 10.10
C LEU A 20 -1.20 -21.02 10.35
N TRP A 21 -1.10 -20.13 9.35
CA TRP A 21 -0.43 -18.83 9.50
C TRP A 21 -1.39 -17.66 9.73
N LEU A 22 -2.69 -17.84 9.50
CA LEU A 22 -3.73 -16.87 9.85
C LEU A 22 -4.11 -16.90 11.35
N THR A 23 -3.73 -17.96 12.08
CA THR A 23 -4.10 -18.12 13.50
C THR A 23 -3.13 -17.45 14.48
N ALA A 24 -1.99 -16.95 14.07
CA ALA A 24 -1.08 -16.23 14.96
C ALA A 24 -1.50 -14.76 15.20
N LEU A 25 -2.42 -14.21 14.39
CA LEU A 25 -2.96 -12.85 14.58
C LEU A 25 -4.36 -12.82 15.22
N THR A 26 -4.95 -13.99 15.54
CA THR A 26 -6.33 -14.11 16.05
C THR A 26 -6.43 -14.41 17.53
N ILE A 27 -5.42 -14.14 18.36
CA ILE A 27 -5.50 -14.36 19.82
C ILE A 27 -5.66 -13.03 20.58
N ILE A 28 -6.41 -12.07 20.06
CA ILE A 28 -7.02 -11.01 20.89
C ILE A 28 -8.42 -10.67 20.33
N THR A 29 -9.31 -11.64 20.25
CA THR A 29 -10.74 -11.35 20.20
C THR A 29 -11.41 -11.96 21.41
N GLY A 30 -11.32 -11.25 22.53
CA GLY A 30 -12.22 -11.46 23.65
C GLY A 30 -13.64 -11.07 23.25
N SER A 31 -14.54 -12.05 23.20
CA SER A 31 -15.97 -11.85 22.97
C SER A 31 -16.55 -10.93 24.04
N ILE A 32 -16.79 -9.67 23.70
CA ILE A 32 -17.59 -8.76 24.54
C ILE A 32 -19.05 -8.94 24.11
N ALA A 33 -19.79 -9.72 24.89
CA ALA A 33 -21.24 -9.76 24.81
C ALA A 33 -21.78 -8.40 25.27
N ILE A 34 -22.38 -7.64 24.35
CA ILE A 34 -23.10 -6.43 24.71
C ILE A 34 -24.43 -6.82 25.34
N GLN A 35 -24.48 -6.72 26.66
CA GLN A 35 -25.72 -6.82 27.40
C GLN A 35 -26.19 -5.38 27.71
N SER A 36 -27.21 -4.94 27.00
CA SER A 36 -27.84 -3.64 27.25
C SER A 36 -28.66 -3.74 28.54
N CYS A 37 -28.23 -3.09 29.60
CA CYS A 37 -29.08 -2.69 30.72
C CYS A 37 -28.92 -1.20 30.93
N GLY A 38 -29.99 -0.46 30.73
CA GLY A 38 -30.03 0.96 31.06
C GLY A 38 -29.93 1.16 32.59
N SER A 39 -29.03 2.02 32.99
CA SER A 39 -29.06 2.70 34.30
C SER A 39 -28.25 3.98 34.18
N ASN A 40 -28.80 5.03 34.78
CA ASN A 40 -28.28 6.40 34.84
C ASN A 40 -26.77 6.41 35.11
N ALA A 41 -26.00 6.84 34.12
CA ALA A 41 -24.60 7.17 34.30
C ALA A 41 -24.51 8.58 34.88
N ASN A 42 -24.07 8.68 36.10
CA ASN A 42 -23.45 9.89 36.61
C ASN A 42 -22.21 10.13 35.73
N ASP A 43 -22.12 11.34 35.19
CA ASP A 43 -20.90 11.90 34.59
C ASP A 43 -19.85 12.06 35.71
N GLU A 44 -19.17 10.99 36.09
CA GLU A 44 -17.85 11.10 36.66
C GLU A 44 -16.89 11.41 35.52
N ASN A 45 -16.64 12.67 35.26
CA ASN A 45 -15.51 13.18 34.52
C ASN A 45 -14.26 12.44 35.01
N ASN A 46 -13.69 11.55 34.20
CA ASN A 46 -12.32 11.09 34.35
C ASN A 46 -11.38 12.25 34.00
N ALA A 47 -11.33 13.26 34.87
CA ALA A 47 -10.30 14.29 34.82
C ALA A 47 -8.99 13.57 35.14
N ILE A 48 -8.08 13.54 34.16
CA ILE A 48 -6.71 13.04 34.35
C ILE A 48 -6.15 13.82 35.55
N ASP A 49 -5.60 13.08 36.54
CA ASP A 49 -4.97 13.70 37.70
C ASP A 49 -3.87 14.66 37.19
N GLU A 50 -3.95 15.95 37.59
CA GLU A 50 -2.97 16.97 37.18
C GLU A 50 -1.52 16.54 37.48
N LYS A 51 -1.33 15.74 38.53
CA LYS A 51 -0.03 15.17 38.88
C LYS A 51 0.46 14.17 37.85
N GLU A 52 -0.40 13.23 37.41
CA GLU A 52 -0.06 12.24 36.38
C GLU A 52 0.21 12.90 35.03
N LEU A 53 -0.60 13.90 34.66
CA LEU A 53 -0.40 14.71 33.46
C LEU A 53 0.95 15.44 33.48
N LYS A 54 1.36 15.97 34.64
CA LYS A 54 2.65 16.64 34.79
C LYS A 54 3.80 15.66 34.61
N ILE A 55 3.73 14.48 35.26
CA ILE A 55 4.75 13.42 35.16
C ILE A 55 4.86 12.94 33.70
N ALA A 56 3.74 12.72 33.03
CA ALA A 56 3.74 12.30 31.62
C ALA A 56 4.44 13.34 30.73
N LYS A 57 4.17 14.62 30.91
CA LYS A 57 4.84 15.70 30.16
C LYS A 57 6.34 15.80 30.48
N GLU A 58 6.76 15.54 31.71
CA GLU A 58 8.18 15.49 32.09
C GLU A 58 8.91 14.34 31.36
N ASN A 59 8.22 13.23 31.05
CA ASN A 59 8.77 12.11 30.31
C ASN A 59 8.88 12.35 28.79
N GLU A 60 8.28 13.38 28.23
CA GLU A 60 8.20 13.64 26.79
C GLU A 60 9.59 13.68 26.11
N ALA A 61 10.57 14.31 26.76
CA ALA A 61 11.94 14.39 26.22
C ALA A 61 12.60 13.01 26.08
N LEU A 62 12.41 12.15 27.08
CA LEU A 62 12.86 10.76 27.05
C LEU A 62 12.19 9.99 25.90
N VAL A 63 10.87 10.08 25.81
CA VAL A 63 10.07 9.37 24.79
C VAL A 63 10.48 9.80 23.39
N LYS A 64 10.62 11.12 23.15
CA LYS A 64 11.11 11.65 21.88
C LYS A 64 12.50 11.10 21.52
N THR A 65 13.41 11.08 22.48
CA THR A 65 14.78 10.57 22.24
C THR A 65 14.76 9.07 21.94
N ALA A 66 14.01 8.27 22.71
CA ALA A 66 13.96 6.83 22.54
C ALA A 66 13.32 6.44 21.19
N CYS A 67 12.19 7.06 20.83
CA CYS A 67 11.45 6.72 19.61
C CYS A 67 12.09 7.28 18.33
N ALA A 68 12.70 8.47 18.38
CA ALA A 68 13.26 9.13 17.19
C ALA A 68 14.56 8.50 16.66
N ASN A 69 15.10 7.49 17.33
CA ASN A 69 16.31 6.80 16.87
C ASN A 69 16.08 5.98 15.59
N CYS A 70 14.87 5.47 15.36
CA CYS A 70 14.53 4.60 14.23
C CYS A 70 13.61 5.26 13.21
N HIS A 71 12.66 6.08 13.66
CA HIS A 71 11.66 6.74 12.82
C HIS A 71 11.25 8.10 13.42
N ALA A 72 10.38 8.86 12.73
CA ALA A 72 9.83 10.10 13.26
C ALA A 72 9.04 9.83 14.56
N PHE A 73 9.16 10.73 15.53
CA PHE A 73 8.38 10.67 16.76
C PHE A 73 6.88 10.73 16.45
N VAL A 74 6.11 9.87 17.09
CA VAL A 74 4.65 9.82 16.97
C VAL A 74 4.02 10.37 18.24
N PRO A 75 3.28 11.50 18.20
CA PRO A 75 2.55 12.04 19.34
C PRO A 75 1.46 11.08 19.86
N ALA A 76 1.14 11.20 21.14
CA ALA A 76 0.20 10.29 21.80
C ALA A 76 -1.23 10.33 21.22
N ASP A 77 -1.65 11.47 20.67
CA ASP A 77 -2.97 11.68 20.06
C ASP A 77 -3.17 10.98 18.71
N LYS A 78 -2.15 10.29 18.17
CA LYS A 78 -2.23 9.60 16.86
C LYS A 78 -2.76 8.19 16.93
N LEU A 79 -2.77 7.55 18.09
CA LEU A 79 -3.39 6.23 18.32
C LEU A 79 -4.13 6.27 19.68
N ASP A 80 -5.09 5.37 19.85
CA ASP A 80 -5.76 5.19 21.14
C ASP A 80 -4.86 4.43 22.15
N LYS A 81 -5.24 4.48 23.44
CA LYS A 81 -4.46 3.88 24.54
C LYS A 81 -4.19 2.39 24.33
N THR A 82 -5.21 1.64 23.91
CA THR A 82 -5.09 0.20 23.71
C THR A 82 -4.11 -0.13 22.59
N THR A 83 -4.21 0.60 21.49
CA THR A 83 -3.30 0.44 20.34
C THR A 83 -1.88 0.83 20.73
N TRP A 84 -1.70 1.93 21.49
CA TRP A 84 -0.37 2.31 21.98
C TRP A 84 0.26 1.23 22.85
N GLU A 85 -0.49 0.60 23.73
CA GLU A 85 0.03 -0.50 24.55
C GLU A 85 0.61 -1.61 23.68
N ALA A 86 -0.12 -2.06 22.66
CA ALA A 86 0.34 -3.09 21.74
C ALA A 86 1.58 -2.65 20.93
N VAL A 87 1.56 -1.44 20.39
CA VAL A 87 2.67 -0.88 19.60
C VAL A 87 3.94 -0.74 20.42
N ILE A 88 3.85 -0.22 21.67
CA ILE A 88 5.03 -0.07 22.54
C ILE A 88 5.68 -1.42 22.85
N LYS A 89 4.91 -2.48 23.08
CA LYS A 89 5.44 -3.85 23.31
C LYS A 89 6.27 -4.33 22.12
N VAL A 90 5.80 -4.10 20.89
CA VAL A 90 6.56 -4.42 19.68
C VAL A 90 7.80 -3.53 19.56
N MET A 91 7.69 -2.23 19.80
CA MET A 91 8.84 -1.32 19.75
C MET A 91 9.88 -1.65 20.83
N ALA A 92 9.46 -2.07 22.02
CA ALA A 92 10.36 -2.53 23.09
C ALA A 92 11.22 -3.72 22.63
N SER A 93 10.64 -4.68 21.91
CA SER A 93 11.40 -5.80 21.35
C SER A 93 12.44 -5.33 20.31
N LYS A 94 12.11 -4.32 19.49
CA LYS A 94 13.07 -3.69 18.55
C LYS A 94 14.18 -2.93 19.28
N MET A 95 13.93 -2.49 20.51
CA MET A 95 14.92 -1.88 21.40
C MET A 95 15.68 -2.89 22.28
N GLY A 96 15.46 -4.19 22.09
CA GLY A 96 16.15 -5.27 22.78
C GLY A 96 15.50 -5.71 24.11
N ILE A 97 14.32 -5.25 24.45
CA ILE A 97 13.55 -5.68 25.62
C ILE A 97 12.48 -6.68 25.15
N TYR A 98 12.74 -7.97 25.40
CA TYR A 98 11.87 -9.07 24.97
C TYR A 98 10.92 -9.57 26.05
N GLU A 99 11.14 -9.16 27.30
CA GLU A 99 10.32 -9.48 28.45
C GLU A 99 10.29 -8.28 29.40
N HIS A 100 9.13 -7.93 29.92
CA HIS A 100 8.97 -6.84 30.89
C HIS A 100 7.76 -7.12 31.78
N ASN A 101 7.92 -6.94 33.10
CA ASN A 101 6.87 -7.19 34.12
C ASN A 101 6.22 -8.59 34.03
N GLY A 102 7.00 -9.61 33.63
CA GLY A 102 6.52 -11.00 33.50
C GLY A 102 5.76 -11.29 32.21
N GLU A 103 5.68 -10.35 31.27
CA GLU A 103 5.10 -10.52 29.95
C GLU A 103 6.21 -10.63 28.89
N THR A 104 6.10 -11.65 28.01
CA THR A 104 7.01 -11.83 26.87
C THR A 104 6.47 -11.08 25.65
N TYR A 105 7.29 -10.26 25.04
CA TYR A 105 6.92 -9.44 23.89
C TYR A 105 7.21 -10.16 22.57
N PHE A 106 6.31 -9.94 21.59
CA PHE A 106 6.51 -10.46 20.24
C PHE A 106 7.79 -9.92 19.61
N ASN A 107 8.58 -10.80 19.02
CA ASN A 107 9.74 -10.42 18.23
C ASN A 107 9.95 -11.40 17.07
N GLU A 108 10.55 -10.91 16.00
CA GLU A 108 10.84 -11.67 14.78
C GLU A 108 12.28 -12.23 14.76
N LYS A 109 13.01 -12.14 15.87
CA LYS A 109 14.43 -12.52 15.91
C LYS A 109 14.66 -14.01 15.61
N SER A 110 13.65 -14.84 15.86
CA SER A 110 13.69 -16.28 15.56
C SER A 110 13.26 -16.62 14.14
N ASP A 111 12.74 -15.65 13.37
CA ASP A 111 12.37 -15.88 11.96
C ASP A 111 13.64 -16.02 11.11
N PRO A 112 13.83 -17.15 10.41
CA PRO A 112 15.01 -17.37 9.56
C PRO A 112 15.16 -16.36 8.42
N ASN A 113 14.09 -15.66 8.06
CA ASN A 113 14.07 -14.63 7.01
C ASN A 113 14.42 -13.22 7.53
N VAL A 114 14.53 -13.05 8.85
CA VAL A 114 14.90 -11.79 9.49
C VAL A 114 16.39 -11.81 9.82
N ASP A 115 17.10 -10.76 9.43
CA ASP A 115 18.51 -10.60 9.80
C ASP A 115 18.60 -10.27 11.30
N PRO A 116 19.15 -11.17 12.13
CA PRO A 116 19.19 -10.97 13.57
C PRO A 116 20.05 -9.77 14.00
N SER A 117 20.95 -9.28 13.14
CA SER A 117 21.78 -8.11 13.42
C SER A 117 21.01 -6.79 13.54
N ILE A 118 19.73 -6.78 13.13
CA ILE A 118 18.83 -5.63 13.26
C ILE A 118 18.42 -5.40 14.72
N TYR A 119 18.35 -6.49 15.48
CA TYR A 119 18.04 -6.41 16.90
C TYR A 119 19.30 -6.13 17.72
N PRO A 120 19.28 -5.16 18.64
CA PRO A 120 20.45 -4.84 19.44
C PRO A 120 20.83 -6.04 20.33
N SER A 121 22.13 -6.18 20.57
CA SER A 121 22.68 -7.24 21.43
C SER A 121 22.37 -7.05 22.93
N SER A 122 22.03 -5.83 23.31
CA SER A 122 21.60 -5.43 24.65
C SER A 122 20.49 -4.36 24.55
N PRO A 123 19.61 -4.23 25.56
CA PRO A 123 18.62 -3.18 25.58
C PRO A 123 19.20 -1.78 25.35
N THR A 124 18.57 -0.99 24.50
CA THR A 124 18.97 0.40 24.21
C THR A 124 18.39 1.41 25.20
N ILE A 125 17.40 0.99 25.97
CA ILE A 125 16.79 1.74 27.08
C ILE A 125 16.67 0.83 28.30
N SER A 126 16.49 1.40 29.49
CA SER A 126 16.23 0.63 30.71
C SER A 126 14.74 0.20 30.81
N HIS A 127 14.46 -0.80 31.68
CA HIS A 127 13.08 -1.17 31.99
C HIS A 127 12.32 -0.01 32.66
N GLU A 128 12.98 0.77 33.50
CA GLU A 128 12.40 1.99 34.10
C GLU A 128 12.02 3.03 33.05
N ASP A 129 12.85 3.23 32.03
CA ASP A 129 12.53 4.16 30.92
C ASP A 129 11.40 3.62 30.07
N LEU A 130 11.27 2.29 29.89
CA LEU A 130 10.13 1.68 29.22
C LEU A 130 8.83 1.94 30.02
N ASP A 131 8.83 1.83 31.36
CA ASP A 131 7.68 2.18 32.20
C ASP A 131 7.27 3.66 32.03
N LYS A 132 8.24 4.58 31.93
CA LYS A 132 7.98 6.00 31.64
C LYS A 132 7.37 6.21 30.25
N ILE A 133 7.79 5.42 29.24
CA ILE A 133 7.21 5.46 27.91
C ILE A 133 5.75 4.98 27.94
N PHE A 134 5.47 3.84 28.59
CA PHE A 134 4.10 3.38 28.79
C PHE A 134 3.24 4.42 29.50
N HIS A 135 3.73 4.97 30.59
CA HIS A 135 3.02 6.00 31.37
C HIS A 135 2.70 7.23 30.49
N TYR A 136 3.65 7.71 29.68
CA TYR A 136 3.44 8.84 28.78
C TYR A 136 2.26 8.60 27.82
N TYR A 137 2.28 7.48 27.08
CA TYR A 137 1.25 7.20 26.11
C TYR A 137 -0.09 6.84 26.77
N GLN A 138 -0.11 6.06 27.85
CA GLN A 138 -1.34 5.71 28.56
C GLN A 138 -2.02 6.92 29.22
N THR A 139 -1.26 7.95 29.58
CA THR A 139 -1.81 9.18 30.17
C THR A 139 -2.31 10.15 29.10
N LEU A 140 -1.59 10.31 27.98
CA LEU A 140 -1.85 11.37 27.01
C LEU A 140 -2.65 10.93 25.78
N ALA A 141 -2.68 9.63 25.47
CA ALA A 141 -3.46 9.14 24.34
C ALA A 141 -4.98 9.22 24.62
N PRO A 142 -5.80 9.42 23.60
CA PRO A 142 -7.25 9.33 23.73
C PRO A 142 -7.71 7.88 23.95
N ASP A 143 -8.89 7.70 24.54
CA ASP A 143 -9.50 6.37 24.65
C ASP A 143 -9.95 5.82 23.29
N ALA A 144 -10.28 6.71 22.34
CA ALA A 144 -10.57 6.41 20.94
C ALA A 144 -10.16 7.59 20.06
N LEU A 145 -9.75 7.30 18.80
CA LEU A 145 -9.51 8.37 17.84
C LEU A 145 -10.83 9.06 17.42
N PRO A 146 -10.77 10.34 16.98
CA PRO A 146 -11.93 11.01 16.41
C PRO A 146 -12.44 10.26 15.18
N ASN A 147 -13.76 10.26 14.98
CA ASN A 147 -14.34 9.82 13.72
C ASN A 147 -13.94 10.77 12.60
N GLN A 148 -13.77 10.23 11.39
CA GLN A 148 -13.58 11.07 10.21
C GLN A 148 -14.77 12.02 10.02
N SER A 149 -14.48 13.28 9.71
CA SER A 149 -15.48 14.30 9.41
C SER A 149 -15.24 14.82 7.99
N ARG A 150 -16.26 14.69 7.14
CA ARG A 150 -16.24 15.17 5.75
C ARG A 150 -17.09 16.42 5.62
N LYS A 151 -16.52 17.44 4.99
CA LYS A 151 -17.28 18.65 4.64
C LYS A 151 -18.38 18.33 3.62
N ASP A 152 -18.01 17.55 2.60
CA ASP A 152 -18.93 17.06 1.57
C ASP A 152 -19.01 15.53 1.69
N PRO A 153 -20.19 14.95 1.99
CA PRO A 153 -20.38 13.51 2.06
C PRO A 153 -20.26 12.88 0.67
N ILE A 154 -19.88 11.59 0.62
CA ILE A 154 -19.83 10.85 -0.65
C ILE A 154 -21.25 10.73 -1.22
N ALA A 155 -21.48 11.38 -2.36
CA ALA A 155 -22.74 11.30 -3.08
C ALA A 155 -22.87 9.96 -3.81
N LYS A 156 -24.07 9.64 -4.28
CA LYS A 156 -24.26 8.51 -5.19
C LYS A 156 -23.55 8.77 -6.51
N ASP A 157 -23.18 7.66 -7.18
CA ASP A 157 -22.65 7.66 -8.54
C ASP A 157 -23.40 8.61 -9.48
N LYS A 158 -22.66 9.40 -10.25
CA LYS A 158 -23.16 10.35 -11.22
C LYS A 158 -23.35 9.78 -12.63
N GLY A 159 -22.95 8.52 -12.85
CA GLY A 159 -23.08 7.83 -14.12
C GLY A 159 -21.99 8.14 -15.13
N LEU A 160 -20.89 8.79 -14.73
CA LEU A 160 -19.72 9.02 -15.60
C LEU A 160 -19.07 7.69 -16.01
N PHE A 161 -18.98 6.75 -15.08
CA PHE A 161 -18.39 5.44 -15.29
C PHE A 161 -19.46 4.35 -15.34
N GLN A 162 -19.43 3.53 -16.39
CA GLN A 162 -20.35 2.40 -16.54
C GLN A 162 -19.65 1.07 -16.28
N LEU A 163 -20.25 0.26 -15.42
CA LEU A 163 -19.86 -1.11 -15.14
C LEU A 163 -20.84 -2.07 -15.80
N ASN A 164 -20.46 -2.69 -16.90
CA ASN A 164 -21.25 -3.73 -17.54
C ASN A 164 -21.00 -5.08 -16.86
N GLN A 165 -21.96 -5.56 -16.05
CA GLN A 165 -21.81 -6.81 -15.30
C GLN A 165 -21.53 -8.06 -16.13
N GLN A 166 -21.83 -8.06 -17.43
CA GLN A 166 -21.59 -9.23 -18.30
C GLN A 166 -20.18 -9.24 -18.87
N ASN A 167 -19.60 -8.09 -19.20
CA ASN A 167 -18.35 -8.00 -19.96
C ASN A 167 -17.23 -7.28 -19.20
N SER A 168 -17.53 -6.61 -18.08
CA SER A 168 -16.59 -5.77 -17.34
C SER A 168 -16.05 -6.44 -16.07
N MET A 169 -16.37 -7.71 -15.83
CA MET A 169 -15.93 -8.47 -14.67
C MET A 169 -15.03 -9.62 -15.12
N PHE A 170 -13.75 -9.55 -14.75
CA PHE A 170 -12.76 -10.55 -15.15
C PHE A 170 -12.61 -11.61 -14.06
N PRO A 171 -12.63 -12.90 -14.43
CA PRO A 171 -12.54 -13.98 -13.46
C PRO A 171 -11.16 -14.08 -12.83
N ALA A 172 -11.10 -14.68 -11.64
CA ALA A 172 -9.84 -15.04 -11.01
C ALA A 172 -9.12 -16.15 -11.80
N VAL A 173 -7.79 -16.08 -11.81
CA VAL A 173 -6.94 -17.20 -12.21
C VAL A 173 -6.63 -17.99 -10.93
N GLY A 174 -7.44 -19.02 -10.62
CA GLY A 174 -7.39 -19.79 -9.39
C GLY A 174 -8.72 -19.76 -8.63
N ASP A 175 -8.70 -20.20 -7.36
CA ASP A 175 -9.91 -20.41 -6.55
C ASP A 175 -10.54 -19.11 -6.03
N MET A 176 -9.75 -18.04 -5.92
CA MET A 176 -10.19 -16.73 -5.42
C MET A 176 -9.39 -15.58 -6.05
N PRO A 177 -9.93 -14.36 -6.06
CA PRO A 177 -9.21 -13.18 -6.52
C PRO A 177 -8.01 -12.84 -5.64
N MET A 178 -6.84 -12.85 -6.25
CA MET A 178 -5.56 -12.54 -5.61
C MET A 178 -4.77 -11.54 -6.46
N THR A 179 -5.44 -10.49 -6.90
CA THR A 179 -4.87 -9.53 -7.86
C THR A 179 -3.88 -8.61 -7.19
N THR A 180 -2.66 -8.60 -7.71
CA THR A 180 -1.55 -7.75 -7.22
C THR A 180 -1.20 -6.61 -8.16
N PHE A 181 -1.65 -6.68 -9.41
CA PHE A 181 -1.43 -5.69 -10.44
C PHE A 181 -2.56 -5.67 -11.46
N VAL A 182 -2.97 -4.48 -11.88
CA VAL A 182 -3.82 -4.28 -13.07
C VAL A 182 -3.29 -3.11 -13.87
N SER A 183 -3.43 -3.17 -15.20
CA SER A 183 -3.14 -2.04 -16.07
C SER A 183 -3.88 -2.15 -17.40
N ILE A 184 -4.23 -1.00 -17.96
CA ILE A 184 -4.65 -0.85 -19.36
C ILE A 184 -3.39 -0.77 -20.22
N VAL A 185 -3.29 -1.64 -21.24
CA VAL A 185 -2.12 -1.66 -22.11
C VAL A 185 -2.15 -0.45 -23.04
N PRO A 186 -1.16 0.44 -23.00
CA PRO A 186 -1.18 1.66 -23.80
C PRO A 186 -1.39 1.40 -25.31
N GLY A 187 -2.41 2.06 -25.88
CA GLY A 187 -2.76 1.97 -27.29
C GLY A 187 -3.32 0.63 -27.73
N LYS A 188 -3.86 -0.17 -26.79
CA LYS A 188 -4.51 -1.46 -27.09
C LYS A 188 -5.76 -1.62 -26.23
N ASN A 189 -6.80 -2.25 -26.80
CA ASN A 189 -8.03 -2.62 -26.07
C ASN A 189 -7.78 -3.85 -25.20
N GLN A 190 -6.78 -3.78 -24.33
CA GLN A 190 -6.32 -4.90 -23.51
C GLN A 190 -6.06 -4.47 -22.06
N ILE A 191 -6.46 -5.36 -21.16
CA ILE A 191 -6.26 -5.23 -19.72
C ILE A 191 -5.32 -6.35 -19.27
N VAL A 192 -4.27 -5.99 -18.53
CA VAL A 192 -3.33 -6.94 -17.91
C VAL A 192 -3.65 -7.07 -16.44
N ILE A 193 -3.71 -8.30 -15.96
CA ILE A 193 -3.96 -8.67 -14.57
C ILE A 193 -2.79 -9.52 -14.08
N GLY A 194 -2.10 -9.05 -13.04
CA GLY A 194 -1.12 -9.81 -12.28
C GLY A 194 -1.77 -10.41 -11.03
N SER A 195 -1.52 -11.67 -10.74
CA SER A 195 -2.10 -12.35 -9.59
C SER A 195 -1.09 -13.20 -8.84
N PHE A 196 -1.42 -13.44 -7.58
CA PHE A 196 -0.70 -14.29 -6.64
C PHE A 196 -1.39 -15.67 -6.54
N GLY A 197 -0.60 -16.75 -6.41
CA GLY A 197 -1.05 -18.12 -6.24
C GLY A 197 0.12 -19.01 -5.83
N GLU A 198 0.10 -20.29 -6.18
CA GLU A 198 1.30 -21.17 -6.03
C GLU A 198 2.50 -20.62 -6.81
N LYS A 199 2.20 -20.00 -7.95
CA LYS A 199 3.11 -19.17 -8.74
C LYS A 199 2.45 -17.81 -8.94
N GLY A 200 3.20 -16.84 -9.43
CA GLY A 200 2.62 -15.63 -9.98
C GLY A 200 2.02 -15.92 -11.36
N ASN A 201 1.02 -15.17 -11.73
CA ASN A 201 0.42 -15.23 -13.06
C ASN A 201 0.22 -13.84 -13.64
N LEU A 202 0.45 -13.67 -14.93
CA LEU A 202 0.11 -12.50 -15.70
C LEU A 202 -0.84 -12.90 -16.81
N SER A 203 -2.04 -12.37 -16.80
CA SER A 203 -3.09 -12.64 -17.79
C SER A 203 -3.46 -11.37 -18.53
N THR A 204 -3.82 -11.50 -19.81
CA THR A 204 -4.30 -10.38 -20.63
C THR A 204 -5.68 -10.71 -21.16
N PHE A 205 -6.58 -9.76 -21.00
CA PHE A 205 -7.96 -9.82 -21.47
C PHE A 205 -8.22 -8.67 -22.44
N ASN A 206 -9.15 -8.86 -23.35
CA ASN A 206 -9.78 -7.74 -24.07
C ASN A 206 -10.81 -7.05 -23.16
N THR A 207 -11.20 -5.82 -23.51
CA THR A 207 -12.24 -5.05 -22.79
C THR A 207 -13.61 -5.72 -22.79
N ASP A 208 -13.85 -6.69 -23.70
CA ASP A 208 -15.08 -7.52 -23.74
C ASP A 208 -15.05 -8.72 -22.76
N GLY A 209 -13.99 -8.87 -21.96
CA GLY A 209 -13.81 -9.97 -20.99
C GLY A 209 -13.16 -11.23 -21.57
N SER A 210 -12.86 -11.29 -22.86
CA SER A 210 -12.24 -12.47 -23.48
C SER A 210 -10.75 -12.58 -23.12
N LEU A 211 -10.34 -13.74 -22.56
CA LEU A 211 -8.94 -14.04 -22.26
C LEU A 211 -8.13 -14.19 -23.55
N GLN A 212 -7.06 -13.41 -23.66
CA GLN A 212 -6.13 -13.50 -24.78
C GLN A 212 -5.00 -14.49 -24.51
N TRP A 213 -4.41 -14.40 -23.34
CA TRP A 213 -3.37 -15.31 -22.89
C TRP A 213 -3.14 -15.20 -21.39
N SER A 214 -2.51 -16.22 -20.84
CA SER A 214 -2.06 -16.30 -19.45
C SER A 214 -0.66 -16.90 -19.41
N GLN A 215 0.20 -16.37 -18.54
CA GLN A 215 1.61 -16.76 -18.39
C GLN A 215 2.01 -16.81 -16.92
N ASP A 216 2.63 -17.92 -16.52
CA ASP A 216 3.17 -18.07 -15.17
C ASP A 216 4.50 -17.35 -15.03
N PHE A 217 4.69 -16.78 -13.84
CA PHE A 217 5.91 -16.16 -13.36
C PHE A 217 6.36 -16.80 -12.04
N PRO A 218 7.64 -16.63 -11.63
CA PRO A 218 8.15 -17.25 -10.39
C PRO A 218 7.40 -16.86 -9.12
N SER A 219 6.84 -15.64 -9.08
CA SER A 219 6.02 -15.12 -7.99
C SER A 219 5.12 -14.00 -8.49
N ALA A 220 4.24 -13.47 -7.63
CA ALA A 220 3.27 -12.44 -7.98
C ALA A 220 3.90 -11.26 -8.74
N PRO A 221 3.41 -10.93 -9.95
CA PRO A 221 3.72 -9.68 -10.62
C PRO A 221 3.09 -8.50 -9.86
N THR A 222 3.89 -7.52 -9.50
CA THR A 222 3.45 -6.30 -8.79
C THR A 222 3.56 -5.05 -9.65
N TRP A 223 4.32 -5.13 -10.74
CA TRP A 223 4.49 -4.04 -11.69
C TRP A 223 4.87 -4.54 -13.07
N VAL A 224 4.36 -3.85 -14.10
CA VAL A 224 4.78 -4.05 -15.49
C VAL A 224 5.07 -2.70 -16.12
N ASP A 225 6.28 -2.53 -16.66
CA ASP A 225 6.65 -1.38 -17.47
C ASP A 225 6.47 -1.71 -18.96
N PHE A 226 5.54 -1.02 -19.60
CA PHE A 226 5.16 -1.15 -21.00
C PHE A 226 5.94 -0.24 -21.95
N SER A 227 6.94 0.50 -21.49
CA SER A 227 7.70 1.47 -22.30
C SER A 227 8.35 0.84 -23.55
N ASN A 228 8.57 -0.46 -23.55
CA ASN A 228 8.88 -1.24 -24.76
C ASN A 228 7.73 -2.22 -25.05
N PRO A 229 6.91 -1.97 -26.07
CA PRO A 229 5.72 -2.78 -26.37
C PRO A 229 6.03 -4.23 -26.78
N ASN A 230 7.25 -4.53 -27.24
CA ASN A 230 7.71 -5.85 -27.62
C ASN A 230 8.44 -6.59 -26.50
N GLN A 231 8.73 -5.90 -25.38
CA GLN A 231 9.51 -6.45 -24.29
C GLN A 231 9.12 -5.77 -22.96
N TRP A 232 8.05 -6.24 -22.36
CA TRP A 232 7.59 -5.72 -21.07
C TRP A 232 8.59 -6.04 -19.96
N LEU A 233 8.77 -5.11 -19.02
CA LEU A 233 9.57 -5.37 -17.84
C LEU A 233 8.64 -5.75 -16.68
N VAL A 234 8.66 -7.01 -16.26
CA VAL A 234 7.77 -7.57 -15.24
C VAL A 234 8.52 -7.70 -13.92
N THR A 235 8.01 -7.07 -12.86
CA THR A 235 8.55 -7.16 -11.51
C THR A 235 7.79 -8.21 -10.72
N CYS A 236 8.49 -9.22 -10.22
CA CYS A 236 7.96 -10.34 -9.42
C CYS A 236 8.47 -10.23 -7.98
N ILE A 237 7.56 -10.03 -7.03
CA ILE A 237 7.87 -9.64 -5.64
C ILE A 237 8.67 -10.70 -4.85
N GLY A 238 8.58 -11.98 -5.21
CA GLY A 238 9.13 -13.10 -4.45
C GLY A 238 8.18 -13.57 -3.36
N SER A 239 7.92 -12.74 -2.35
CA SER A 239 6.97 -13.00 -1.27
C SER A 239 6.09 -11.78 -1.01
N VAL A 240 4.79 -12.00 -0.87
CA VAL A 240 3.84 -10.98 -0.41
C VAL A 240 3.97 -10.75 1.09
N GLN A 241 4.43 -11.76 1.83
CA GLN A 241 4.70 -11.64 3.26
C GLN A 241 5.98 -10.81 3.51
N PRO A 242 6.04 -10.03 4.60
CA PRO A 242 7.23 -9.31 4.99
C PRO A 242 8.44 -10.23 5.12
N THR A 243 9.53 -9.95 4.40
CA THR A 243 10.78 -10.72 4.45
C THR A 243 11.95 -9.92 3.88
N ASN A 244 13.15 -10.17 4.38
CA ASN A 244 14.40 -9.72 3.78
C ASN A 244 15.00 -10.74 2.80
N ALA A 245 14.35 -11.89 2.61
CA ALA A 245 14.82 -12.92 1.68
C ALA A 245 14.87 -12.36 0.25
N LYS A 246 16.00 -12.60 -0.43
CA LYS A 246 16.25 -12.14 -1.80
C LYS A 246 15.69 -13.15 -2.82
N ILE A 247 14.37 -13.31 -2.83
CA ILE A 247 13.65 -14.28 -3.70
C ILE A 247 12.81 -13.61 -4.79
N GLY A 248 12.80 -12.28 -4.85
CA GLY A 248 12.17 -11.53 -5.94
C GLY A 248 13.04 -11.48 -7.20
N SER A 249 12.42 -11.15 -8.31
CA SER A 249 13.07 -11.13 -9.62
C SER A 249 12.41 -10.16 -10.60
N ILE A 250 13.15 -9.80 -11.64
CA ILE A 250 12.69 -8.92 -12.71
C ILE A 250 12.92 -9.62 -14.05
N HIS A 251 11.94 -9.56 -14.92
CA HIS A 251 11.94 -10.29 -16.18
C HIS A 251 11.61 -9.38 -17.36
N ASN A 252 12.27 -9.60 -18.48
CA ASN A 252 11.78 -9.17 -19.78
C ASN A 252 10.83 -10.23 -20.32
N PHE A 253 9.62 -9.82 -20.69
CA PHE A 253 8.60 -10.68 -21.28
C PHE A 253 8.18 -10.16 -22.65
N ASN A 254 8.26 -11.01 -23.67
CA ASN A 254 7.74 -10.68 -24.99
C ASN A 254 6.28 -11.17 -25.11
N PRO A 255 5.30 -10.26 -25.24
CA PRO A 255 3.87 -10.64 -25.25
C PRO A 255 3.44 -11.36 -26.53
N GLN A 256 4.19 -11.29 -27.63
CA GLN A 256 3.89 -12.00 -28.89
C GLN A 256 4.41 -13.44 -28.83
N SER A 257 5.72 -13.62 -28.55
CA SER A 257 6.35 -14.94 -28.53
C SER A 257 6.15 -15.69 -27.21
N LYS A 258 5.63 -15.06 -26.17
CA LYS A 258 5.48 -15.60 -24.79
C LYS A 258 6.80 -16.02 -24.15
N THR A 259 7.90 -15.45 -24.60
CA THR A 259 9.23 -15.77 -24.07
C THR A 259 9.58 -14.84 -22.93
N THR A 260 10.19 -15.41 -21.88
CA THR A 260 10.63 -14.68 -20.68
C THR A 260 12.14 -14.84 -20.52
N THR A 261 12.82 -13.73 -20.20
CA THR A 261 14.25 -13.76 -19.84
C THR A 261 14.48 -12.99 -18.54
N THR A 262 15.30 -13.54 -17.64
CA THR A 262 15.58 -12.92 -16.36
C THR A 262 16.52 -11.72 -16.53
N VAL A 263 16.07 -10.56 -16.06
CA VAL A 263 16.84 -9.31 -16.02
C VAL A 263 17.65 -9.22 -14.72
N ALA A 264 16.99 -9.39 -13.58
CA ALA A 264 17.60 -9.45 -12.26
C ALA A 264 16.93 -10.52 -11.41
N ASN A 265 17.69 -11.17 -10.56
CA ASN A 265 17.23 -12.13 -9.55
C ASN A 265 17.83 -11.76 -8.18
N GLU A 266 17.46 -12.51 -7.16
CA GLU A 266 17.94 -12.26 -5.79
C GLU A 266 17.68 -10.83 -5.28
N VAL A 267 16.50 -10.29 -5.62
CA VAL A 267 16.07 -8.97 -5.16
C VAL A 267 15.13 -9.13 -3.95
N ALA A 268 15.35 -8.34 -2.89
CA ALA A 268 14.53 -8.37 -1.69
C ALA A 268 13.20 -7.65 -1.94
N ARG A 269 12.10 -8.38 -2.12
CA ARG A 269 10.74 -7.87 -2.35
C ARG A 269 10.68 -6.65 -3.29
N PRO A 270 11.08 -6.79 -4.57
CA PRO A 270 10.92 -5.71 -5.53
C PRO A 270 9.43 -5.49 -5.79
N VAL A 271 8.97 -4.26 -5.68
CA VAL A 271 7.56 -3.90 -5.88
C VAL A 271 7.34 -3.15 -7.19
N MET A 272 8.39 -2.49 -7.71
CA MET A 272 8.29 -1.67 -8.91
C MET A 272 9.65 -1.60 -9.62
N SER A 273 9.67 -1.67 -10.94
CA SER A 273 10.85 -1.41 -11.75
C SER A 273 10.50 -0.70 -13.05
N PHE A 274 11.37 0.22 -13.49
CA PHE A 274 11.19 1.00 -14.71
C PHE A 274 12.44 1.01 -15.56
N ARG A 275 12.26 1.06 -16.88
CA ARG A 275 13.34 1.49 -17.79
C ARG A 275 13.53 3.00 -17.65
N LEU A 276 14.75 3.41 -17.43
CA LEU A 276 15.08 4.84 -17.35
C LEU A 276 15.16 5.43 -18.77
N PRO A 277 14.49 6.55 -19.04
CA PRO A 277 14.54 7.22 -20.34
C PRO A 277 15.97 7.55 -20.76
N ASN A 278 16.29 7.30 -22.03
CA ASN A 278 17.62 7.56 -22.61
C ASN A 278 18.78 6.86 -21.89
N SER A 279 18.51 5.74 -21.20
CA SER A 279 19.49 4.95 -20.45
C SER A 279 19.37 3.47 -20.77
N LYS A 280 20.46 2.71 -20.54
CA LYS A 280 20.44 1.24 -20.53
C LYS A 280 19.97 0.68 -19.18
N ASN A 281 19.92 1.52 -18.16
CA ASN A 281 19.64 1.13 -16.80
C ASN A 281 18.13 1.06 -16.54
N ILE A 282 17.78 0.27 -15.55
CA ILE A 282 16.44 0.24 -14.96
C ILE A 282 16.51 0.77 -13.53
N LEU A 283 15.45 1.40 -13.06
CA LEU A 283 15.24 1.67 -11.64
C LEU A 283 14.61 0.44 -10.99
N ILE A 284 15.07 0.08 -9.80
CA ILE A 284 14.48 -1.00 -8.98
C ILE A 284 14.16 -0.46 -7.61
N ASN A 285 12.88 -0.56 -7.21
CA ASN A 285 12.43 -0.38 -5.85
C ASN A 285 12.37 -1.75 -5.16
N ALA A 286 13.42 -2.10 -4.44
CA ALA A 286 13.46 -3.26 -3.56
C ALA A 286 12.92 -2.85 -2.19
N PHE A 287 11.61 -3.03 -1.98
CA PHE A 287 10.91 -2.64 -0.75
C PHE A 287 11.54 -3.31 0.49
N GLY A 288 11.87 -4.62 0.37
CA GLY A 288 12.43 -5.40 1.45
C GLY A 288 11.44 -5.61 2.61
N HIS A 289 11.99 -5.56 3.82
CA HIS A 289 11.25 -5.55 5.10
C HIS A 289 11.98 -4.65 6.11
N LEU A 290 13.02 -5.16 6.79
CA LEU A 290 13.88 -4.37 7.68
C LEU A 290 15.12 -3.82 6.93
N LYS A 291 15.41 -4.36 5.76
CA LYS A 291 16.40 -3.88 4.78
C LYS A 291 15.76 -3.81 3.41
N GLY A 292 16.10 -2.80 2.65
CA GLY A 292 15.63 -2.58 1.29
C GLY A 292 16.46 -1.50 0.61
N GLN A 293 16.28 -1.31 -0.69
CA GLN A 293 17.07 -0.35 -1.46
C GLN A 293 16.26 0.20 -2.64
N THR A 294 16.56 1.44 -3.02
CA THR A 294 16.23 1.99 -4.34
C THR A 294 17.52 2.22 -5.10
N TYR A 295 17.64 1.64 -6.28
CA TYR A 295 18.89 1.69 -7.03
C TYR A 295 18.68 1.58 -8.55
N THR A 296 19.65 2.05 -9.32
CA THR A 296 19.73 1.81 -10.75
C THR A 296 20.56 0.57 -11.04
N PHE A 297 20.10 -0.24 -11.98
CA PHE A 297 20.70 -1.53 -12.33
C PHE A 297 20.92 -1.62 -13.85
N ASN A 298 22.07 -2.11 -14.27
CA ASN A 298 22.39 -2.33 -15.66
C ASN A 298 22.09 -3.79 -16.06
N PRO A 299 21.05 -4.06 -16.88
CA PRO A 299 20.71 -5.40 -17.31
C PRO A 299 21.80 -6.13 -18.10
N ASN A 300 22.67 -5.39 -18.79
CA ASN A 300 23.71 -5.99 -19.64
C ASN A 300 24.90 -6.50 -18.83
N THR A 301 25.35 -5.72 -17.85
CA THR A 301 26.47 -6.08 -16.96
C THR A 301 26.02 -6.87 -15.74
N LYS A 302 24.69 -6.94 -15.48
CA LYS A 302 24.11 -7.57 -14.29
C LYS A 302 24.61 -6.94 -12.97
N SER A 303 24.81 -5.63 -12.95
CA SER A 303 25.37 -4.90 -11.82
C SER A 303 24.52 -3.71 -11.40
N THR A 304 24.56 -3.41 -10.10
CA THR A 304 24.07 -2.13 -9.56
C THR A 304 25.00 -1.01 -10.02
N GLU A 305 24.44 0.02 -10.66
CA GLU A 305 25.21 1.19 -11.11
C GLU A 305 25.23 2.30 -10.06
N GLN A 306 24.08 2.54 -9.41
CA GLN A 306 23.98 3.56 -8.38
C GLN A 306 22.94 3.16 -7.33
N VAL A 307 23.30 3.17 -6.06
CA VAL A 307 22.34 3.13 -4.96
C VAL A 307 21.85 4.54 -4.68
N LEU A 308 20.52 4.77 -4.81
CA LEU A 308 19.88 6.05 -4.53
C LEU A 308 19.57 6.19 -3.05
N ARG A 309 19.01 5.15 -2.45
CA ARG A 309 18.83 5.02 -0.99
C ARG A 309 18.97 3.57 -0.54
N ASP A 310 19.64 3.38 0.59
CA ASP A 310 19.84 2.07 1.25
C ASP A 310 18.96 1.97 2.51
N ILE A 311 17.63 2.06 2.27
CA ILE A 311 16.62 1.89 3.31
C ILE A 311 15.42 1.11 2.75
N PRO A 312 14.67 0.38 3.59
CA PRO A 312 13.44 -0.32 3.17
C PRO A 312 12.29 0.65 2.87
N GLY A 313 11.24 0.12 2.23
CA GLY A 313 9.97 0.79 2.11
C GLY A 313 9.74 1.56 0.80
N ALA A 314 10.64 1.47 -0.20
CA ALA A 314 10.39 2.09 -1.51
C ALA A 314 9.20 1.43 -2.21
N ILE A 315 8.00 2.00 -2.07
CA ILE A 315 6.75 1.38 -2.55
C ILE A 315 6.32 1.88 -3.93
N CYS A 316 6.54 3.15 -4.23
CA CYS A 316 6.07 3.77 -5.46
C CYS A 316 7.10 4.78 -5.97
N SER A 317 7.36 4.78 -7.29
CA SER A 317 8.16 5.81 -7.95
C SER A 317 7.43 6.41 -9.14
N ARG A 318 7.76 7.67 -9.46
CA ARG A 318 7.35 8.36 -10.67
C ARG A 318 8.58 8.95 -11.35
N ILE A 319 8.57 8.91 -12.68
CA ILE A 319 9.64 9.50 -13.53
C ILE A 319 9.03 10.70 -14.24
N ALA A 320 9.43 11.91 -13.86
CA ALA A 320 8.90 13.15 -14.37
C ALA A 320 9.97 14.26 -14.35
N ASP A 321 9.77 15.31 -15.12
CA ASP A 321 10.54 16.54 -14.98
C ASP A 321 9.91 17.38 -13.86
N TRP A 322 10.45 17.19 -12.64
CA TRP A 322 9.86 17.79 -11.44
C TRP A 322 10.25 19.27 -11.26
N ASP A 323 11.47 19.61 -11.60
CA ASP A 323 11.99 20.97 -11.38
C ASP A 323 11.98 21.84 -12.66
N GLY A 324 11.47 21.31 -13.79
CA GLY A 324 11.31 22.04 -15.04
C GLY A 324 12.62 22.24 -15.82
N ASP A 325 13.67 21.44 -15.56
CA ASP A 325 14.96 21.56 -16.25
C ASP A 325 15.04 20.79 -17.57
N GLY A 326 13.96 20.13 -17.98
CA GLY A 326 13.83 19.35 -19.21
C GLY A 326 14.34 17.92 -19.10
N LYS A 327 14.85 17.49 -17.94
CA LYS A 327 15.29 16.11 -17.70
C LYS A 327 14.27 15.34 -16.88
N LYS A 328 14.20 14.04 -17.11
CA LYS A 328 13.34 13.16 -16.32
C LYS A 328 14.04 12.78 -15.01
N ASP A 329 13.46 13.23 -13.91
CA ASP A 329 13.86 12.95 -12.54
C ASP A 329 13.16 11.71 -11.99
N ILE A 330 13.54 11.29 -10.78
CA ILE A 330 12.88 10.23 -10.02
C ILE A 330 12.31 10.82 -8.73
N LEU A 331 11.01 10.58 -8.49
CA LEU A 331 10.38 10.78 -7.20
C LEU A 331 10.04 9.41 -6.64
N THR A 332 10.42 9.12 -5.38
CA THR A 332 10.13 7.83 -4.75
C THR A 332 9.46 8.03 -3.39
N LEU A 333 8.34 7.32 -3.17
CA LEU A 333 7.66 7.20 -1.89
C LEU A 333 8.27 6.05 -1.10
N PHE A 334 8.74 6.33 0.10
CA PHE A 334 9.16 5.37 1.11
C PHE A 334 8.06 5.25 2.17
N ALA A 335 7.57 4.04 2.40
CA ALA A 335 6.41 3.74 3.26
C ALA A 335 6.81 3.05 4.58
N GLN A 336 8.08 3.03 4.91
CA GLN A 336 8.59 2.45 6.16
C GLN A 336 9.59 3.39 6.84
N ASN A 337 9.74 3.28 8.16
CA ASN A 337 10.64 4.06 9.00
C ASN A 337 10.35 5.56 8.94
N LYS A 338 10.88 6.24 7.94
CA LYS A 338 10.62 7.66 7.64
C LYS A 338 9.79 7.73 6.37
N GLU A 339 8.47 7.66 6.52
CA GLU A 339 7.56 7.78 5.39
C GLU A 339 7.78 9.12 4.69
N SER A 340 8.17 9.07 3.42
CA SER A 340 8.59 10.30 2.72
C SER A 340 8.53 10.16 1.21
N ILE A 341 8.24 11.25 0.53
CA ILE A 341 8.47 11.38 -0.92
C ILE A 341 9.79 12.11 -1.13
N VAL A 342 10.72 11.44 -1.79
CA VAL A 342 12.08 11.93 -2.01
C VAL A 342 12.30 12.21 -3.48
N PHE A 343 12.90 13.36 -3.75
CA PHE A 343 13.27 13.83 -5.07
C PHE A 343 14.73 13.53 -5.36
N PHE A 344 14.97 12.75 -6.42
CA PHE A 344 16.28 12.46 -6.98
C PHE A 344 16.39 13.16 -8.33
N LYS A 345 17.15 14.26 -8.35
CA LYS A 345 17.38 15.06 -9.55
C LYS A 345 18.30 14.33 -10.54
N ASN A 346 17.93 14.35 -11.81
CA ASN A 346 18.74 13.85 -12.90
C ASN A 346 19.86 14.85 -13.24
N THR A 347 21.09 14.50 -12.92
CA THR A 347 22.28 15.34 -13.19
C THR A 347 22.83 15.18 -14.61
N GLY A 348 22.27 14.28 -15.42
CA GLY A 348 22.79 13.89 -16.73
C GLY A 348 23.83 12.77 -16.69
N THR A 349 24.46 12.53 -15.54
CA THR A 349 25.43 11.44 -15.33
C THR A 349 24.94 10.41 -14.30
N GLY A 350 23.83 10.67 -13.64
CA GLY A 350 23.21 9.86 -12.60
C GLY A 350 22.12 10.66 -11.90
N PHE A 351 21.72 10.19 -10.71
CA PHE A 351 20.69 10.83 -9.92
C PHE A 351 21.25 11.27 -8.57
N GLN A 352 20.84 12.44 -8.11
CA GLN A 352 21.27 13.01 -6.83
C GLN A 352 20.03 13.24 -5.96
N GLU A 353 20.04 12.69 -4.74
CA GLU A 353 19.05 13.06 -3.74
C GLU A 353 19.16 14.54 -3.42
N THR A 354 18.08 15.29 -3.67
CA THR A 354 18.08 16.75 -3.61
C THR A 354 17.16 17.28 -2.53
N ALA A 355 15.99 16.64 -2.32
CA ALA A 355 15.02 17.09 -1.34
C ALA A 355 14.11 15.97 -0.86
N THR A 356 13.62 16.10 0.37
CA THR A 356 12.40 15.43 0.85
C THR A 356 11.23 16.37 0.62
N LEU A 357 10.31 15.99 -0.26
CA LEU A 357 9.16 16.81 -0.67
C LEU A 357 7.99 16.69 0.30
N LEU A 358 7.85 15.54 0.94
CA LEU A 358 6.85 15.22 1.93
C LEU A 358 7.46 14.26 2.97
N GLU A 359 7.17 14.49 4.24
CA GLU A 359 7.51 13.58 5.34
C GLU A 359 6.27 13.32 6.20
N ARG A 360 6.07 12.05 6.58
CA ARG A 360 4.97 11.59 7.42
C ARG A 360 5.47 10.72 8.56
N MET A 361 4.69 10.67 9.62
CA MET A 361 4.90 9.75 10.73
C MET A 361 4.53 8.33 10.29
N PRO A 362 5.17 7.27 10.82
CA PRO A 362 4.96 5.88 10.39
C PRO A 362 3.54 5.35 10.62
N VAL A 363 2.70 6.04 11.38
CA VAL A 363 1.30 5.68 11.61
C VAL A 363 0.35 6.12 10.49
N TYR A 364 0.82 6.92 9.53
CA TYR A 364 0.01 7.35 8.37
C TYR A 364 -0.24 6.20 7.40
N GLY A 365 0.71 5.27 7.27
CA GLY A 365 0.57 4.15 6.34
C GLY A 365 0.54 4.63 4.89
N SER A 366 1.64 5.25 4.44
CA SER A 366 1.80 5.75 3.07
C SER A 366 1.71 4.63 2.04
N ASN A 367 0.88 4.79 1.00
CA ASN A 367 0.64 3.75 -0.01
C ASN A 367 1.03 4.14 -1.42
N SER A 368 0.56 5.28 -1.89
CA SER A 368 0.83 5.70 -3.26
C SER A 368 0.87 7.21 -3.42
N PHE A 369 1.40 7.64 -4.55
CA PHE A 369 1.22 9.01 -5.03
C PHE A 369 1.12 9.03 -6.55
N ASP A 370 0.50 10.07 -7.09
CA ASP A 370 0.48 10.40 -8.50
C ASP A 370 0.91 11.85 -8.72
N LEU A 371 1.24 12.21 -9.95
CA LEU A 371 1.69 13.55 -10.33
C LEU A 371 0.77 14.12 -11.40
N ALA A 372 0.20 15.28 -11.14
CA ALA A 372 -0.61 16.04 -12.09
C ALA A 372 -0.54 17.53 -11.76
N ASP A 373 -0.79 18.40 -12.72
CA ASP A 373 -0.95 19.83 -12.49
C ASP A 373 -2.39 20.09 -12.00
N MET A 374 -2.58 20.06 -10.68
CA MET A 374 -3.90 20.11 -10.05
C MET A 374 -4.52 21.52 -10.05
N ASN A 375 -3.69 22.55 -10.11
CA ASN A 375 -4.10 23.94 -10.03
C ASN A 375 -3.89 24.72 -11.33
N GLN A 376 -3.45 24.05 -12.40
CA GLN A 376 -3.20 24.61 -13.74
C GLN A 376 -2.13 25.73 -13.74
N ASP A 377 -1.09 25.59 -12.88
CA ASP A 377 0.03 26.56 -12.83
C ASP A 377 1.24 26.13 -13.68
N GLY A 378 1.14 25.02 -14.40
CA GLY A 378 2.17 24.45 -15.28
C GLY A 378 3.21 23.60 -14.55
N LYS A 379 3.06 23.35 -13.25
CA LYS A 379 3.94 22.47 -12.48
C LYS A 379 3.20 21.19 -12.06
N LEU A 380 3.95 20.11 -11.96
CA LEU A 380 3.40 18.88 -11.43
C LEU A 380 3.26 19.00 -9.90
N ASP A 381 2.07 18.69 -9.41
CA ASP A 381 1.71 18.57 -7.99
C ASP A 381 1.70 17.11 -7.56
N ILE A 382 1.60 16.85 -6.26
CA ILE A 382 1.56 15.51 -5.68
C ILE A 382 0.14 15.22 -5.19
N VAL A 383 -0.48 14.15 -5.71
CA VAL A 383 -1.68 13.53 -5.15
C VAL A 383 -1.22 12.31 -4.36
N TYR A 384 -1.35 12.36 -3.04
CA TYR A 384 -0.78 11.37 -2.11
C TYR A 384 -1.88 10.64 -1.36
N THR A 385 -1.70 9.34 -1.10
CA THR A 385 -2.60 8.53 -0.28
C THR A 385 -1.89 7.90 0.91
N CYS A 386 -2.61 7.83 2.01
CA CYS A 386 -2.24 7.06 3.18
C CYS A 386 -3.46 6.33 3.74
N GLY A 387 -3.26 5.11 4.19
CA GLY A 387 -4.35 4.26 4.64
C GLY A 387 -3.93 2.82 4.91
N ASP A 388 -2.63 2.50 4.87
CA ASP A 388 -2.18 1.16 5.26
C ASP A 388 -2.52 0.90 6.73
N ASN A 389 -3.21 -0.19 6.94
CA ASN A 389 -3.68 -0.64 8.23
C ASN A 389 -3.31 -2.11 8.49
N ALA A 390 -2.29 -2.62 7.77
CA ALA A 390 -1.83 -4.00 7.90
C ALA A 390 -0.85 -4.22 9.06
N ASP A 391 -0.32 -3.13 9.63
CA ASP A 391 0.71 -3.16 10.66
C ASP A 391 0.13 -3.36 12.09
N TYR A 392 0.86 -2.89 13.10
CA TYR A 392 0.54 -3.07 14.52
C TYR A 392 -0.60 -2.17 15.02
N SER A 393 -1.11 -1.27 14.19
CA SER A 393 -2.13 -0.27 14.55
C SER A 393 -3.38 -0.38 13.69
N VAL A 394 -4.06 -1.54 13.73
CA VAL A 394 -5.25 -1.85 12.92
C VAL A 394 -6.48 -1.18 13.53
N ILE A 395 -6.60 0.14 13.35
CA ILE A 395 -7.74 0.98 13.78
C ILE A 395 -8.14 1.96 12.67
N LEU A 396 -9.38 2.45 12.72
CA LEU A 396 -9.82 3.54 11.85
C LEU A 396 -9.14 4.84 12.29
N LYS A 397 -8.50 5.56 11.36
CA LYS A 397 -7.75 6.77 11.63
C LYS A 397 -8.36 7.95 10.88
N ASP A 398 -8.57 9.06 11.55
CA ASP A 398 -9.20 10.26 11.00
C ASP A 398 -8.32 10.99 9.96
N TYR A 399 -7.02 10.73 9.98
CA TYR A 399 -6.04 11.29 9.04
C TYR A 399 -5.74 10.40 7.83
N HIS A 400 -6.37 9.21 7.69
CA HIS A 400 -6.31 8.42 6.46
C HIS A 400 -7.11 9.09 5.35
N GLY A 401 -6.59 9.08 4.13
CA GLY A 401 -7.29 9.66 2.98
C GLY A 401 -6.38 10.03 1.83
N VAL A 402 -6.89 10.91 0.98
CA VAL A 402 -6.17 11.49 -0.15
C VAL A 402 -5.86 12.96 0.11
N TYR A 403 -4.62 13.34 -0.23
CA TYR A 403 -4.07 14.68 -0.06
C TYR A 403 -3.58 15.23 -1.39
N VAL A 404 -3.68 16.55 -1.59
CA VAL A 404 -3.01 17.26 -2.68
C VAL A 404 -2.00 18.24 -2.10
N TYR A 405 -0.76 18.12 -2.56
CA TYR A 405 0.36 19.01 -2.23
C TYR A 405 0.79 19.77 -3.47
N LEU A 406 0.57 21.09 -3.49
CA LEU A 406 0.97 21.97 -4.60
C LEU A 406 2.49 22.20 -4.58
N ASN A 407 3.10 22.09 -5.75
CA ASN A 407 4.50 22.40 -5.99
C ASN A 407 4.74 23.92 -6.00
N GLN A 408 5.36 24.43 -4.94
CA GLN A 408 5.66 25.86 -4.79
C GLN A 408 6.95 26.29 -5.52
N GLY A 409 7.56 25.36 -6.28
CA GLY A 409 8.92 25.55 -6.80
C GLY A 409 10.00 25.40 -5.73
N ASN A 410 11.27 25.39 -6.16
CA ASN A 410 12.43 25.24 -5.24
C ASN A 410 12.32 24.03 -4.29
N ASN A 411 11.76 22.93 -4.79
CA ASN A 411 11.57 21.67 -4.05
C ASN A 411 10.73 21.80 -2.76
N LYS A 412 9.79 22.74 -2.74
CA LYS A 412 8.84 22.94 -1.65
C LYS A 412 7.45 22.54 -2.10
N THR A 413 6.73 21.86 -1.23
CA THR A 413 5.33 21.50 -1.40
C THR A 413 4.47 22.12 -0.30
N LYS A 414 3.20 22.37 -0.60
CA LYS A 414 2.22 22.88 0.35
C LYS A 414 0.93 22.10 0.25
N GLU A 415 0.44 21.57 1.36
CA GLU A 415 -0.87 20.97 1.44
C GLU A 415 -1.96 21.96 1.05
N ALA A 416 -2.79 21.59 0.10
CA ALA A 416 -3.88 22.42 -0.43
C ALA A 416 -5.25 21.75 -0.27
N PHE A 417 -5.28 20.42 -0.18
CA PHE A 417 -6.52 19.66 -0.05
C PHE A 417 -6.28 18.37 0.74
N PHE A 418 -7.28 17.99 1.54
CA PHE A 418 -7.39 16.70 2.20
C PHE A 418 -8.85 16.24 2.16
N TYR A 419 -9.07 15.00 1.74
CA TYR A 419 -10.36 14.34 1.86
C TYR A 419 -10.20 13.03 2.63
N PRO A 420 -10.87 12.89 3.80
CA PRO A 420 -10.74 11.72 4.66
C PRO A 420 -11.46 10.51 4.05
N ILE A 421 -10.73 9.41 3.91
CA ILE A 421 -11.18 8.11 3.42
C ILE A 421 -10.43 7.04 4.20
N HIS A 422 -11.12 6.19 4.96
CA HIS A 422 -10.45 5.12 5.69
C HIS A 422 -9.76 4.16 4.72
N GLY A 423 -8.53 3.81 5.05
CA GLY A 423 -7.79 2.81 4.29
C GLY A 423 -7.51 3.17 2.82
N CYS A 424 -7.47 4.48 2.48
CA CYS A 424 -7.19 4.94 1.13
C CYS A 424 -5.86 4.42 0.63
N PHE A 425 -5.88 3.56 -0.39
CA PHE A 425 -4.69 2.81 -0.79
C PHE A 425 -4.03 3.37 -2.04
N LYS A 426 -4.82 3.75 -3.04
CA LYS A 426 -4.30 4.31 -4.29
C LYS A 426 -5.16 5.45 -4.80
N ALA A 427 -4.54 6.46 -5.41
CA ALA A 427 -5.20 7.53 -6.14
C ALA A 427 -4.56 7.73 -7.52
N LEU A 428 -5.37 8.12 -8.49
CA LEU A 428 -4.95 8.56 -9.82
C LEU A 428 -5.59 9.91 -10.13
N ALA A 429 -4.80 10.82 -10.71
CA ALA A 429 -5.25 12.14 -11.11
C ALA A 429 -5.26 12.25 -12.64
N ARG A 430 -6.45 12.42 -13.23
CA ARG A 430 -6.69 12.60 -14.68
C ARG A 430 -7.88 13.53 -14.89
N ASP A 431 -7.96 14.15 -16.06
CA ASP A 431 -9.16 14.82 -16.53
C ASP A 431 -10.15 13.77 -17.05
N PHE A 432 -11.01 13.27 -16.14
CA PHE A 432 -11.93 12.16 -16.45
C PHE A 432 -13.20 12.63 -17.15
N ASP A 433 -13.66 13.84 -16.88
CA ASP A 433 -14.88 14.40 -17.50
C ASP A 433 -14.60 15.36 -18.68
N LEU A 434 -13.31 15.51 -19.01
CA LEU A 434 -12.80 16.32 -20.13
C LEU A 434 -13.19 17.81 -20.03
N ASP A 435 -13.31 18.34 -18.81
CA ASP A 435 -13.60 19.75 -18.55
C ASP A 435 -12.32 20.62 -18.48
N GLY A 436 -11.14 19.99 -18.48
CA GLY A 436 -9.82 20.62 -18.56
C GLY A 436 -9.10 20.71 -17.21
N ASP A 437 -9.73 20.37 -16.08
CA ASP A 437 -9.02 20.22 -14.82
C ASP A 437 -8.81 18.73 -14.41
N GLN A 438 -7.93 18.50 -13.43
CA GLN A 438 -7.57 17.14 -13.04
C GLN A 438 -8.43 16.67 -11.89
N ASP A 439 -9.20 15.62 -12.10
CA ASP A 439 -9.97 14.93 -11.09
C ASP A 439 -9.14 13.88 -10.35
N ILE A 440 -9.71 13.29 -9.30
CA ILE A 440 -9.05 12.21 -8.56
C ILE A 440 -10.00 11.01 -8.44
N ILE A 441 -9.51 9.82 -8.80
CA ILE A 441 -10.14 8.53 -8.43
C ILE A 441 -9.32 7.91 -7.31
N THR A 442 -10.01 7.38 -6.28
CA THR A 442 -9.38 6.63 -5.19
C THR A 442 -9.96 5.24 -5.03
N VAL A 443 -9.14 4.31 -4.58
CA VAL A 443 -9.58 2.99 -4.07
C VAL A 443 -9.02 2.76 -2.68
N SER A 444 -9.81 2.06 -1.84
CA SER A 444 -9.47 1.78 -0.45
C SER A 444 -9.48 0.29 -0.17
N PHE A 445 -8.31 -0.23 0.22
CA PHE A 445 -8.14 -1.63 0.57
C PHE A 445 -8.57 -1.92 2.03
N PHE A 446 -8.43 -0.94 2.91
CA PHE A 446 -8.80 -1.01 4.33
C PHE A 446 -9.95 -0.05 4.68
N ALA A 447 -10.94 0.09 3.77
CA ALA A 447 -12.14 0.90 4.00
C ALA A 447 -12.92 0.42 5.25
N ASP A 448 -13.72 1.31 5.82
CA ASP A 448 -14.75 0.92 6.79
C ASP A 448 -15.92 0.25 6.05
N PHE A 449 -15.75 -1.03 5.73
CA PHE A 449 -16.77 -1.80 5.02
C PHE A 449 -18.03 -2.06 5.85
N ILE A 450 -18.03 -1.74 7.15
CA ILE A 450 -19.19 -1.92 8.03
C ILE A 450 -20.11 -0.70 7.97
N SER A 451 -19.52 0.51 8.14
CA SER A 451 -20.30 1.73 8.35
C SER A 451 -20.23 2.70 7.17
N GLN A 452 -19.19 2.65 6.34
CA GLN A 452 -18.92 3.60 5.25
C GLN A 452 -18.35 2.88 4.00
N HIS A 453 -19.04 1.84 3.56
CA HIS A 453 -18.56 0.95 2.49
C HIS A 453 -18.41 1.64 1.12
N GLU A 454 -19.04 2.79 0.89
CA GLU A 454 -18.86 3.61 -0.32
C GLU A 454 -17.45 4.19 -0.46
N GLU A 455 -16.68 4.23 0.63
CA GLU A 455 -15.26 4.63 0.61
C GLU A 455 -14.36 3.71 -0.21
N ALA A 456 -14.83 2.50 -0.50
CA ALA A 456 -14.04 1.51 -1.24
C ALA A 456 -13.60 2.00 -2.63
N ALA A 457 -14.41 2.87 -3.29
CA ALA A 457 -14.03 3.54 -4.53
C ALA A 457 -14.75 4.89 -4.67
N VAL A 458 -13.98 5.98 -4.74
CA VAL A 458 -14.50 7.35 -4.76
C VAL A 458 -13.94 8.13 -5.93
N TYR A 459 -14.82 8.81 -6.66
CA TYR A 459 -14.52 9.84 -7.63
C TYR A 459 -14.64 11.22 -6.98
N LEU A 460 -13.59 12.00 -7.06
CA LEU A 460 -13.52 13.38 -6.60
C LEU A 460 -13.44 14.28 -7.84
N GLU A 461 -14.60 14.72 -8.34
CA GLU A 461 -14.72 15.68 -9.44
C GLU A 461 -14.16 17.02 -8.99
N ASN A 462 -13.18 17.52 -9.71
CA ASN A 462 -12.54 18.81 -9.44
C ASN A 462 -13.27 19.93 -10.16
N SER A 463 -13.28 21.09 -9.55
CA SER A 463 -13.59 22.36 -10.21
C SER A 463 -12.75 23.44 -9.52
N LYS A 464 -11.57 23.74 -10.08
CA LYS A 464 -10.62 24.74 -9.55
C LYS A 464 -10.24 24.47 -8.08
N MET A 465 -9.83 23.25 -7.78
CA MET A 465 -9.48 22.76 -6.44
C MET A 465 -10.68 22.65 -5.47
N ASN A 466 -11.91 22.67 -5.97
CA ASN A 466 -13.11 22.38 -5.21
C ASN A 466 -13.65 21.02 -5.62
N PHE A 467 -13.37 20.00 -4.82
CA PHE A 467 -13.67 18.60 -5.12
C PHE A 467 -15.07 18.20 -4.66
N LYS A 468 -15.79 17.48 -5.50
CA LYS A 468 -17.11 16.92 -5.22
C LYS A 468 -17.04 15.39 -5.22
N PRO A 469 -17.17 14.73 -4.05
CA PRO A 469 -17.06 13.29 -3.92
C PRO A 469 -18.31 12.56 -4.38
N SER A 470 -18.13 11.47 -5.11
CA SER A 470 -19.18 10.49 -5.40
C SER A 470 -18.62 9.07 -5.43
N SER A 471 -19.46 8.07 -5.09
CA SER A 471 -19.07 6.66 -5.19
C SER A 471 -19.06 6.21 -6.65
N LEU A 472 -18.28 5.17 -6.96
CA LEU A 472 -18.36 4.50 -8.25
C LEU A 472 -19.36 3.34 -8.23
N PRO A 473 -19.97 2.95 -9.37
CA PRO A 473 -20.88 1.80 -9.41
C PRO A 473 -20.13 0.52 -9.05
N GLY A 474 -20.72 -0.34 -8.22
CA GLY A 474 -20.11 -1.61 -7.81
C GLY A 474 -18.85 -1.49 -6.96
N TYR A 475 -18.66 -0.37 -6.25
CA TYR A 475 -17.56 -0.15 -5.33
C TYR A 475 -17.35 -1.30 -4.32
N ASP A 476 -18.40 -2.04 -4.01
CA ASP A 476 -18.45 -3.13 -3.03
C ASP A 476 -18.36 -4.54 -3.65
N LEU A 477 -17.96 -4.67 -4.93
CA LEU A 477 -17.80 -5.95 -5.61
C LEU A 477 -16.47 -6.64 -5.29
N GLY A 478 -15.50 -5.92 -4.77
CA GLY A 478 -14.19 -6.43 -4.44
C GLY A 478 -13.49 -5.60 -3.37
N ARG A 479 -12.35 -6.09 -2.92
CA ARG A 479 -11.42 -5.39 -2.04
C ARG A 479 -10.28 -4.83 -2.89
N TRP A 480 -10.38 -3.55 -3.21
CA TRP A 480 -9.57 -2.93 -4.26
C TRP A 480 -8.17 -2.57 -3.77
N LEU A 481 -7.15 -3.32 -4.21
CA LEU A 481 -5.74 -3.06 -3.87
C LEU A 481 -5.06 -2.18 -4.92
N THR A 482 -5.40 -2.35 -6.18
CA THR A 482 -4.72 -1.72 -7.30
C THR A 482 -5.71 -1.21 -8.35
N MET A 483 -5.31 -0.18 -9.07
CA MET A 483 -6.09 0.39 -10.19
C MET A 483 -5.17 0.97 -11.25
N ASP A 484 -5.71 1.17 -12.44
CA ASP A 484 -5.11 1.94 -13.51
C ASP A 484 -6.18 2.71 -14.30
N ALA A 485 -5.75 3.73 -15.02
CA ALA A 485 -6.60 4.53 -15.90
C ALA A 485 -5.92 4.69 -17.27
N GLY A 486 -6.71 4.64 -18.33
CA GLY A 486 -6.25 4.81 -19.70
C GLY A 486 -7.38 4.65 -20.69
N ASP A 487 -7.18 5.10 -21.91
CA ASP A 487 -8.12 4.92 -23.02
C ASP A 487 -8.06 3.45 -23.49
N ALA A 488 -8.97 2.62 -22.99
CA ALA A 488 -8.97 1.18 -23.23
C ALA A 488 -9.79 0.78 -24.46
N ASP A 489 -10.72 1.60 -24.91
CA ASP A 489 -11.56 1.32 -26.10
C ASP A 489 -11.27 2.22 -27.29
N GLY A 490 -10.37 3.22 -27.14
CA GLY A 490 -9.86 4.05 -28.23
C GLY A 490 -10.74 5.24 -28.54
N ASP A 491 -11.67 5.65 -27.66
CA ASP A 491 -12.58 6.76 -27.87
C ASP A 491 -12.01 8.12 -27.37
N GLY A 492 -10.89 8.09 -26.67
CA GLY A 492 -10.10 9.24 -26.26
C GLY A 492 -10.45 9.80 -24.89
N ASP A 493 -11.28 9.13 -24.11
CA ASP A 493 -11.45 9.41 -22.69
C ASP A 493 -10.69 8.39 -21.81
N GLN A 494 -10.74 8.54 -20.49
CA GLN A 494 -9.97 7.71 -19.55
C GLN A 494 -10.88 6.71 -18.86
N ASP A 495 -10.76 5.45 -19.24
CA ASP A 495 -11.38 4.30 -18.57
C ASP A 495 -10.63 3.91 -17.29
N LEU A 496 -11.25 3.04 -16.48
CA LEU A 496 -10.67 2.55 -15.24
C LEU A 496 -10.64 1.02 -15.16
N VAL A 497 -9.63 0.49 -14.48
CA VAL A 497 -9.58 -0.90 -14.05
C VAL A 497 -9.20 -0.99 -12.58
N PHE A 498 -9.92 -1.84 -11.81
CA PHE A 498 -9.64 -2.10 -10.40
C PHE A 498 -9.34 -3.58 -10.18
N GLY A 499 -8.32 -3.88 -9.38
CA GLY A 499 -7.92 -5.23 -9.03
C GLY A 499 -8.30 -5.62 -7.61
N ASN A 500 -8.96 -6.77 -7.46
CA ASN A 500 -9.44 -7.33 -6.20
C ASN A 500 -8.38 -8.26 -5.58
N LEU A 501 -7.87 -7.89 -4.42
CA LEU A 501 -7.13 -8.79 -3.54
C LEU A 501 -8.03 -9.17 -2.37
N SER A 502 -8.67 -10.33 -2.45
CA SER A 502 -9.68 -10.75 -1.47
C SER A 502 -9.12 -11.10 -0.09
N MET A 503 -7.83 -11.39 0.03
CA MET A 503 -7.12 -11.62 1.30
C MET A 503 -6.73 -10.29 1.96
N GLY A 504 -6.73 -10.30 3.30
CA GLY A 504 -6.24 -9.17 4.10
C GLY A 504 -6.82 -9.21 5.52
N PRO A 505 -6.46 -8.27 6.40
CA PRO A 505 -7.04 -8.18 7.74
C PRO A 505 -8.57 -8.11 7.68
N GLU A 506 -9.24 -8.84 8.59
CA GLU A 506 -10.71 -8.92 8.65
C GLU A 506 -11.32 -7.88 9.61
N SER A 507 -10.53 -6.90 10.05
CA SER A 507 -11.02 -5.76 10.81
C SER A 507 -11.88 -4.86 9.90
N PHE A 508 -12.97 -4.34 10.43
CA PHE A 508 -13.90 -3.43 9.72
C PHE A 508 -14.58 -4.02 8.47
N ILE A 509 -14.70 -5.34 8.42
CA ILE A 509 -15.36 -6.08 7.35
C ILE A 509 -16.23 -7.21 7.93
N THR A 510 -17.40 -7.47 7.36
CA THR A 510 -18.27 -8.57 7.77
C THR A 510 -17.87 -9.88 7.09
N GLN A 511 -18.22 -11.03 7.69
CA GLN A 511 -17.98 -12.34 7.08
C GLN A 511 -18.68 -12.54 5.74
N ASP A 512 -19.83 -11.88 5.51
CA ASP A 512 -20.52 -11.92 4.22
C ASP A 512 -19.77 -11.13 3.15
N GLN A 513 -19.14 -10.01 3.51
CA GLN A 513 -18.26 -9.25 2.61
C GLN A 513 -16.97 -10.02 2.31
N VAL A 514 -16.36 -10.70 3.30
CA VAL A 514 -15.20 -11.59 3.08
C VAL A 514 -15.54 -12.64 2.02
N LYS A 515 -16.69 -13.32 2.16
CA LYS A 515 -17.17 -14.29 1.16
C LYS A 515 -17.43 -13.65 -0.20
N LYS A 516 -18.13 -12.48 -0.21
CA LYS A 516 -18.42 -11.73 -1.43
C LYS A 516 -17.14 -11.41 -2.20
N PHE A 517 -16.10 -10.91 -1.53
CA PHE A 517 -14.84 -10.55 -2.15
C PHE A 517 -14.05 -11.77 -2.63
N ALA A 518 -14.10 -12.88 -1.86
CA ALA A 518 -13.45 -14.14 -2.24
C ALA A 518 -14.08 -14.82 -3.47
N THR A 519 -15.36 -14.56 -3.74
CA THR A 519 -16.09 -15.10 -4.90
C THR A 519 -16.37 -14.04 -5.98
N GLY A 520 -15.92 -12.81 -5.75
CA GLY A 520 -16.07 -11.69 -6.67
C GLY A 520 -15.12 -11.75 -7.88
N PRO A 521 -15.15 -10.73 -8.73
CA PRO A 521 -14.23 -10.64 -9.87
C PRO A 521 -12.79 -10.40 -9.41
N ALA A 522 -11.81 -10.88 -10.18
CA ALA A 522 -10.40 -10.53 -9.98
C ALA A 522 -10.13 -9.08 -10.35
N CYS A 523 -10.81 -8.59 -11.38
CA CYS A 523 -10.71 -7.23 -11.86
C CYS A 523 -12.06 -6.77 -12.39
N VAL A 524 -12.31 -5.47 -12.28
CA VAL A 524 -13.45 -4.80 -12.93
C VAL A 524 -12.92 -3.73 -13.88
N TYR A 525 -13.62 -3.57 -15.01
CA TYR A 525 -13.38 -2.54 -16.00
C TYR A 525 -14.57 -1.58 -16.03
N TYR A 526 -14.30 -0.30 -15.96
CA TYR A 526 -15.27 0.76 -16.07
C TYR A 526 -15.04 1.52 -17.37
N LYS A 527 -16.03 1.51 -18.25
CA LYS A 527 -16.04 2.39 -19.40
C LYS A 527 -16.41 3.81 -18.93
N ASN A 528 -15.58 4.77 -19.28
CA ASN A 528 -15.96 6.18 -19.20
C ASN A 528 -17.00 6.49 -20.28
N THR A 529 -17.89 7.41 -20.06
CA THR A 529 -18.97 7.76 -20.98
C THR A 529 -18.98 9.24 -21.36
N THR A 530 -17.83 9.90 -21.17
CA THR A 530 -17.66 11.31 -21.54
C THR A 530 -17.67 11.48 -23.06
N ARG A 531 -17.24 10.45 -23.81
CA ARG A 531 -17.27 10.41 -25.28
C ARG A 531 -18.02 9.21 -25.85
#